data_1acdfefc7d1bab7bfd8a5d3fa44dc3b3
#
_entry.id   1acdfefc7d1bab7bfd8a5d3fa44dc3b3
#
_cell.length_a   1.000
_cell.length_b   1.000
_cell.length_c   1.000
_cell.angle_alpha   90.00
_cell.angle_beta   90.00
_cell.angle_gamma   90.00
#
_symmetry.space_group_name_H-M   'P 1'
#
loop_
_entity.id
_entity.type
_entity.pdbx_description
1 polymer ?
#
loop_
_entity_poly.entity_id
_entity_poly.type
_entity_poly.pdbx_seq_one_letter_code
_entity_poly.pdbx_strand_id
1 'polypeptide(L)'
;NAPAAPAAALPAGHSVVAAPQREGKVGADATQKFTHFRVGNKNVKRIHADGALVWVGTSGGLVRYDTKRDDYKLYDAQSGLLSNGVFFVGKLGDRIAVGTYGGGLSLLDAKTEQWETYNVPEGLGDAFVYDLLKTKNGDVWIATWSGVNHVKGGDLKDRSKWSLHTVASTQGGLPNDWVYGLAEGKNGEIWLGTGGGLARFAGGKWDHWNHAKGLGAPYERVKDAIDFKNDPAKQSQHHAKQKQEMGLEGVDVAYNPNYIVALAVDRQGVVWAGTWGGGLS
;
A
#
# COMPACT_ATOMS: atom_id res chain seq x y z
N ASN A 1 -31.65 40.77 17.83
CA ASN A 1 -30.71 41.10 16.73
C ASN A 1 -29.41 41.63 17.33
N ALA A 2 -28.46 40.76 17.59
CA ALA A 2 -27.08 41.14 17.89
C ALA A 2 -26.31 41.21 16.57
N PRO A 3 -25.44 42.20 16.35
CA PRO A 3 -24.64 42.29 15.13
C PRO A 3 -23.58 41.19 15.09
N ALA A 4 -23.39 40.59 13.92
CA ALA A 4 -22.37 39.60 13.66
C ALA A 4 -20.97 40.19 13.91
N ALA A 5 -20.14 39.46 14.62
CA ALA A 5 -18.74 39.83 14.83
C ALA A 5 -17.98 39.83 13.48
N PRO A 6 -17.06 40.78 13.26
CA PRO A 6 -16.28 40.81 12.02
C PRO A 6 -15.34 39.60 11.97
N ALA A 7 -15.28 38.96 10.79
CA ALA A 7 -14.38 37.86 10.53
C ALA A 7 -12.93 38.30 10.77
N ALA A 8 -12.20 37.60 11.61
CA ALA A 8 -10.79 37.86 11.87
C ALA A 8 -10.00 37.71 10.58
N ALA A 9 -9.27 38.75 10.18
CA ALA A 9 -8.35 38.71 9.07
C ALA A 9 -7.24 37.68 9.36
N LEU A 10 -7.02 36.72 8.46
CA LEU A 10 -5.92 35.78 8.55
C LEU A 10 -4.59 36.55 8.48
N PRO A 11 -3.57 36.16 9.26
CA PRO A 11 -2.28 36.84 9.26
C PRO A 11 -1.65 36.77 7.86
N ALA A 12 -1.20 37.90 7.37
CA ALA A 12 -0.41 38.02 6.13
C ALA A 12 0.89 37.23 6.29
N GLY A 13 1.03 36.14 5.49
CA GLY A 13 2.25 35.32 5.51
C GLY A 13 2.08 33.87 5.06
N HIS A 14 0.88 33.42 4.74
CA HIS A 14 0.72 32.10 4.10
C HIS A 14 0.98 32.27 2.60
N SER A 15 2.15 31.80 2.15
CA SER A 15 2.37 31.54 0.73
C SER A 15 1.29 30.56 0.28
N VAL A 16 0.39 31.03 -0.60
CA VAL A 16 -0.58 30.18 -1.29
C VAL A 16 0.27 29.18 -2.07
N VAL A 17 0.34 27.94 -1.59
CA VAL A 17 0.93 26.85 -2.35
C VAL A 17 0.06 26.73 -3.60
N ALA A 18 0.62 27.07 -4.76
CA ALA A 18 -0.09 26.97 -6.04
C ALA A 18 -0.63 25.53 -6.16
N ALA A 19 -1.90 25.41 -6.57
CA ALA A 19 -2.50 24.12 -6.82
C ALA A 19 -1.57 23.31 -7.77
N PRO A 20 -1.35 22.00 -7.52
CA PRO A 20 -0.47 21.20 -8.35
C PRO A 20 -0.95 21.20 -9.79
N GLN A 21 -0.05 21.43 -10.74
CA GLN A 21 -0.38 21.29 -12.16
C GLN A 21 -0.78 19.84 -12.42
N ARG A 22 -1.96 19.64 -13.00
CA ARG A 22 -2.53 18.30 -13.20
C ARG A 22 -2.03 17.63 -14.47
N GLU A 23 -1.61 18.41 -15.44
CA GLU A 23 -1.08 17.95 -16.72
C GLU A 23 0.09 18.84 -17.15
N GLY A 24 1.05 18.29 -17.85
CA GLY A 24 2.19 19.03 -18.33
C GLY A 24 3.28 18.16 -18.93
N LYS A 25 4.36 18.83 -19.31
CA LYS A 25 5.61 18.20 -19.74
C LYS A 25 6.55 18.07 -18.56
N VAL A 26 7.33 16.98 -18.54
CA VAL A 26 8.39 16.79 -17.55
C VAL A 26 9.66 17.52 -17.98
N GLY A 27 9.91 17.64 -19.27
CA GLY A 27 11.14 18.19 -19.84
C GLY A 27 12.31 17.22 -19.71
N ALA A 28 12.06 15.92 -19.98
CA ALA A 28 13.08 14.90 -19.95
C ALA A 28 14.17 15.21 -21.01
N ASP A 29 15.44 15.28 -20.55
CA ASP A 29 16.61 15.46 -21.41
C ASP A 29 17.29 14.10 -21.63
N ALA A 30 17.29 13.60 -22.85
CA ALA A 30 17.85 12.32 -23.24
C ALA A 30 19.39 12.24 -23.03
N THR A 31 20.06 13.37 -22.86
CA THR A 31 21.50 13.44 -22.57
C THR A 31 21.82 13.26 -21.09
N GLN A 32 20.82 13.42 -20.22
CA GLN A 32 20.97 13.26 -18.77
C GLN A 32 20.71 11.82 -18.35
N LYS A 33 21.53 11.32 -17.43
CA LYS A 33 21.36 9.99 -16.85
C LYS A 33 20.08 9.85 -16.01
N PHE A 34 19.61 10.96 -15.41
CA PHE A 34 18.43 11.00 -14.57
C PHE A 34 17.59 12.23 -14.91
N THR A 35 16.28 12.03 -14.96
CA THR A 35 15.30 13.12 -15.06
C THR A 35 14.59 13.28 -13.73
N HIS A 36 14.55 14.52 -13.20
CA HIS A 36 13.90 14.85 -11.94
C HIS A 36 12.65 15.70 -12.19
N PHE A 37 11.51 15.24 -11.69
CA PHE A 37 10.29 16.04 -11.71
C PHE A 37 9.49 15.87 -10.41
N ARG A 38 8.66 16.87 -10.09
CA ARG A 38 7.78 16.85 -8.93
C ARG A 38 6.34 16.98 -9.39
N VAL A 39 5.60 15.86 -9.31
CA VAL A 39 4.18 15.77 -9.62
C VAL A 39 3.49 15.03 -8.51
N GLY A 40 2.31 15.48 -8.09
CA GLY A 40 1.59 14.90 -6.96
C GLY A 40 2.25 15.27 -5.64
N ASN A 41 2.96 14.33 -5.02
CA ASN A 41 3.64 14.54 -3.73
C ASN A 41 5.02 13.86 -3.74
N LYS A 42 5.92 14.31 -2.83
CA LYS A 42 7.25 13.70 -2.63
C LYS A 42 7.19 12.25 -2.17
N ASN A 43 6.11 11.84 -1.51
CA ASN A 43 5.98 10.52 -0.90
C ASN A 43 5.45 9.52 -1.91
N VAL A 44 6.36 8.93 -2.69
CA VAL A 44 6.06 7.85 -3.63
C VAL A 44 5.89 6.54 -2.86
N LYS A 45 4.78 5.85 -3.09
CA LYS A 45 4.44 4.59 -2.42
C LYS A 45 4.59 3.38 -3.34
N ARG A 46 4.16 3.52 -4.60
CA ARG A 46 4.19 2.42 -5.56
C ARG A 46 4.46 2.95 -6.97
N ILE A 47 5.16 2.16 -7.77
CA ILE A 47 5.39 2.42 -9.19
C ILE A 47 4.95 1.17 -9.97
N HIS A 48 4.23 1.39 -11.06
CA HIS A 48 3.84 0.35 -12.00
C HIS A 48 4.17 0.80 -13.43
N ALA A 49 4.97 0.00 -14.14
CA ALA A 49 5.32 0.25 -15.54
C ALA A 49 4.41 -0.58 -16.46
N ASP A 50 3.77 0.06 -17.44
CA ASP A 50 2.93 -0.56 -18.45
C ASP A 50 3.30 -0.04 -19.85
N GLY A 51 4.27 -0.68 -20.47
CA GLY A 51 4.86 -0.24 -21.74
C GLY A 51 5.56 1.11 -21.63
N ALA A 52 5.06 2.10 -22.35
CA ALA A 52 5.58 3.47 -22.28
C ALA A 52 5.01 4.29 -21.11
N LEU A 53 4.00 3.76 -20.44
CA LEU A 53 3.35 4.44 -19.32
C LEU A 53 3.99 4.00 -18.00
N VAL A 54 4.26 4.98 -17.15
CA VAL A 54 4.67 4.77 -15.76
C VAL A 54 3.61 5.37 -14.85
N TRP A 55 3.03 4.53 -14.01
CA TRP A 55 2.03 4.91 -13.03
C TRP A 55 2.67 5.01 -11.65
N VAL A 56 2.50 6.16 -11.01
CA VAL A 56 3.15 6.45 -9.72
C VAL A 56 2.11 6.81 -8.68
N GLY A 57 1.96 5.95 -7.67
CA GLY A 57 1.13 6.20 -6.50
C GLY A 57 1.86 7.07 -5.49
N THR A 58 1.25 8.18 -5.11
CA THR A 58 1.80 9.14 -4.15
C THR A 58 0.78 9.46 -3.06
N SER A 59 1.20 10.15 -2.00
CA SER A 59 0.25 10.70 -1.02
C SER A 59 -0.55 11.91 -1.52
N GLY A 60 -0.30 12.38 -2.74
CA GLY A 60 -1.03 13.47 -3.40
C GLY A 60 -1.81 13.05 -4.64
N GLY A 61 -2.00 11.75 -4.87
CA GLY A 61 -2.73 11.20 -5.99
C GLY A 61 -1.95 10.18 -6.80
N LEU A 62 -2.56 9.77 -7.92
CA LEU A 62 -1.98 8.87 -8.91
C LEU A 62 -1.44 9.70 -10.09
N VAL A 63 -0.18 9.50 -10.43
CA VAL A 63 0.44 10.12 -11.60
C VAL A 63 0.58 9.10 -12.71
N ARG A 64 0.13 9.44 -13.92
CA ARG A 64 0.48 8.75 -15.18
C ARG A 64 1.55 9.58 -15.89
N TYR A 65 2.69 8.97 -16.19
CA TYR A 65 3.73 9.55 -17.02
C TYR A 65 3.90 8.76 -18.31
N ASP A 66 3.87 9.43 -19.46
CA ASP A 66 4.16 8.83 -20.77
C ASP A 66 5.61 9.15 -21.15
N THR A 67 6.45 8.14 -21.15
CA THR A 67 7.90 8.27 -21.42
C THR A 67 8.21 8.62 -22.89
N LYS A 68 7.29 8.33 -23.83
CA LYS A 68 7.47 8.65 -25.26
C LYS A 68 7.05 10.07 -25.58
N ARG A 69 5.99 10.55 -24.92
CA ARG A 69 5.42 11.89 -25.14
C ARG A 69 6.00 12.92 -24.19
N ASP A 70 6.71 12.47 -23.16
CA ASP A 70 7.23 13.30 -22.07
C ASP A 70 6.13 14.14 -21.40
N ASP A 71 4.94 13.55 -21.23
CA ASP A 71 3.83 14.22 -20.58
C ASP A 71 3.35 13.42 -19.35
N TYR A 72 2.71 14.14 -18.43
CA TYR A 72 2.10 13.56 -17.27
C TYR A 72 0.67 14.02 -17.06
N LYS A 73 -0.10 13.19 -16.36
CA LYS A 73 -1.41 13.52 -15.82
C LYS A 73 -1.53 13.07 -14.38
N LEU A 74 -2.05 13.96 -13.53
CA LEU A 74 -2.34 13.70 -12.13
C LEU A 74 -3.84 13.41 -11.96
N TYR A 75 -4.15 12.28 -11.35
CA TYR A 75 -5.48 11.92 -10.91
C TYR A 75 -5.55 12.04 -9.38
N ASP A 76 -6.51 12.78 -8.89
CA ASP A 76 -6.76 13.07 -7.48
C ASP A 76 -8.28 13.07 -7.18
N ALA A 77 -8.69 13.55 -6.02
CA ALA A 77 -10.10 13.61 -5.63
C ALA A 77 -10.95 14.43 -6.62
N GLN A 78 -10.39 15.44 -7.29
CA GLN A 78 -11.11 16.24 -8.29
C GLN A 78 -11.29 15.49 -9.62
N SER A 79 -10.51 14.46 -9.89
CA SER A 79 -10.64 13.59 -11.06
C SER A 79 -11.37 12.27 -10.77
N GLY A 80 -12.03 12.17 -9.61
CA GLY A 80 -12.87 11.02 -9.24
C GLY A 80 -12.20 9.95 -8.38
N LEU A 81 -10.92 10.13 -8.01
CA LEU A 81 -10.27 9.26 -7.04
C LEU A 81 -10.81 9.58 -5.63
N LEU A 82 -11.30 8.58 -4.89
CA LEU A 82 -11.95 8.82 -3.59
C LEU A 82 -11.00 9.26 -2.48
N SER A 83 -9.69 9.02 -2.62
CA SER A 83 -8.66 9.48 -1.69
C SER A 83 -7.34 9.72 -2.42
N ASN A 84 -6.66 10.82 -2.08
CA ASN A 84 -5.37 11.17 -2.67
C ASN A 84 -4.20 10.30 -2.18
N GLY A 85 -4.34 9.64 -1.04
CA GLY A 85 -3.31 8.73 -0.52
C GLY A 85 -3.32 7.41 -1.27
N VAL A 86 -2.43 7.24 -2.24
CA VAL A 86 -2.33 6.01 -3.03
C VAL A 86 -1.25 5.12 -2.46
N PHE A 87 -1.61 3.89 -2.06
CA PHE A 87 -0.67 2.86 -1.58
C PHE A 87 -0.31 1.84 -2.64
N PHE A 88 -1.29 1.42 -3.42
CA PHE A 88 -1.13 0.41 -4.47
C PHE A 88 -1.44 0.99 -5.84
N VAL A 89 -0.64 0.60 -6.81
CA VAL A 89 -0.91 0.78 -8.25
C VAL A 89 -0.50 -0.48 -8.97
N GLY A 90 -1.38 -1.00 -9.78
CA GLY A 90 -1.15 -2.18 -10.60
C GLY A 90 -2.17 -2.33 -11.70
N LYS A 91 -2.17 -3.46 -12.38
CA LYS A 91 -3.10 -3.75 -13.46
C LYS A 91 -4.05 -4.89 -13.07
N LEU A 92 -5.33 -4.70 -13.31
CA LEU A 92 -6.35 -5.73 -13.19
C LEU A 92 -7.15 -5.81 -14.49
N GLY A 93 -6.87 -6.82 -15.31
CA GLY A 93 -7.36 -6.85 -16.69
C GLY A 93 -6.79 -5.68 -17.49
N ASP A 94 -7.65 -4.93 -18.16
CA ASP A 94 -7.27 -3.73 -18.93
C ASP A 94 -7.32 -2.44 -18.12
N ARG A 95 -7.67 -2.50 -16.83
CA ARG A 95 -7.81 -1.34 -15.95
C ARG A 95 -6.61 -1.18 -15.04
N ILE A 96 -6.34 0.05 -14.65
CA ILE A 96 -5.38 0.38 -13.60
C ILE A 96 -6.09 0.29 -12.25
N ALA A 97 -5.62 -0.62 -11.41
CA ALA A 97 -6.12 -0.80 -10.05
C ALA A 97 -5.32 0.09 -9.09
N VAL A 98 -6.04 0.82 -8.25
CA VAL A 98 -5.49 1.80 -7.31
C VAL A 98 -6.04 1.53 -5.92
N GLY A 99 -5.16 1.12 -5.01
CA GLY A 99 -5.49 0.97 -3.59
C GLY A 99 -5.20 2.27 -2.84
N THR A 100 -6.14 2.71 -2.02
CA THR A 100 -6.05 4.05 -1.41
C THR A 100 -6.17 4.03 0.11
N TYR A 101 -5.79 5.14 0.72
CA TYR A 101 -5.93 5.43 2.15
C TYR A 101 -7.34 5.98 2.43
N GLY A 102 -8.28 5.09 2.75
CA GLY A 102 -9.65 5.44 3.14
C GLY A 102 -10.64 5.59 1.98
N GLY A 103 -10.23 5.43 0.72
CA GLY A 103 -11.11 5.48 -0.45
C GLY A 103 -11.36 4.11 -1.11
N GLY A 104 -10.90 3.02 -0.49
CA GLY A 104 -11.06 1.67 -1.02
C GLY A 104 -10.17 1.35 -2.21
N LEU A 105 -10.66 0.44 -3.05
CA LEU A 105 -10.06 0.03 -4.32
C LEU A 105 -10.77 0.76 -5.47
N SER A 106 -10.02 1.44 -6.32
CA SER A 106 -10.52 2.11 -7.52
C SER A 106 -9.92 1.48 -8.77
N LEU A 107 -10.73 1.28 -9.81
CA LEU A 107 -10.31 0.78 -11.11
C LEU A 107 -10.50 1.88 -12.15
N LEU A 108 -9.39 2.34 -12.73
CA LEU A 108 -9.40 3.35 -13.80
C LEU A 108 -9.39 2.66 -15.17
N ASP A 109 -10.38 2.96 -15.99
CA ASP A 109 -10.24 2.77 -17.43
C ASP A 109 -9.42 3.95 -18.00
N ALA A 110 -8.19 3.68 -18.37
CA ALA A 110 -7.27 4.73 -18.83
C ALA A 110 -7.63 5.32 -20.20
N LYS A 111 -8.56 4.69 -20.97
CA LYS A 111 -9.01 5.16 -22.28
C LYS A 111 -10.19 6.13 -22.14
N THR A 112 -11.14 5.79 -21.29
CA THR A 112 -12.36 6.58 -21.05
C THR A 112 -12.24 7.50 -19.85
N GLU A 113 -11.22 7.31 -19.04
CA GLU A 113 -10.99 8.00 -17.76
C GLU A 113 -12.13 7.80 -16.73
N GLN A 114 -12.87 6.72 -16.87
CA GLN A 114 -13.95 6.36 -15.96
C GLN A 114 -13.40 5.53 -14.80
N TRP A 115 -13.92 5.81 -13.61
CA TRP A 115 -13.61 5.11 -12.38
C TRP A 115 -14.74 4.15 -11.99
N GLU A 116 -14.36 2.97 -11.55
CA GLU A 116 -15.22 2.05 -10.81
C GLU A 116 -14.59 1.79 -9.44
N THR A 117 -15.36 1.92 -8.37
CA THR A 117 -14.87 1.86 -6.99
C THR A 117 -15.52 0.75 -6.20
N TYR A 118 -14.71 0.15 -5.31
CA TYR A 118 -15.13 -0.86 -4.34
C TYR A 118 -14.67 -0.41 -2.95
N ASN A 119 -15.60 -0.42 -1.99
CA ASN A 119 -15.33 -0.03 -0.62
C ASN A 119 -16.01 -1.03 0.35
N VAL A 120 -16.13 -0.70 1.62
CA VAL A 120 -16.74 -1.57 2.63
C VAL A 120 -18.17 -1.99 2.25
N PRO A 121 -19.08 -1.11 1.76
CA PRO A 121 -20.41 -1.53 1.30
C PRO A 121 -20.37 -2.52 0.14
N GLU A 122 -19.35 -2.43 -0.72
CA GLU A 122 -19.11 -3.37 -1.82
C GLU A 122 -18.34 -4.61 -1.37
N GLY A 123 -17.91 -4.76 -0.10
CA GLY A 123 -17.39 -5.94 0.56
C GLY A 123 -15.93 -5.98 0.85
N LEU A 124 -15.23 -4.88 0.73
CA LEU A 124 -13.91 -4.79 1.31
C LEU A 124 -13.98 -4.96 2.83
N GLY A 125 -12.97 -5.60 3.40
CA GLY A 125 -12.79 -5.67 4.84
C GLY A 125 -12.54 -4.29 5.45
N ASP A 126 -11.91 -3.39 4.68
CA ASP A 126 -11.60 -2.03 5.09
C ASP A 126 -11.42 -1.10 3.88
N ALA A 127 -11.59 0.21 4.11
CA ALA A 127 -11.38 1.25 3.11
C ALA A 127 -9.89 1.56 2.84
N PHE A 128 -8.98 1.02 3.65
CA PHE A 128 -7.53 1.16 3.48
C PHE A 128 -6.99 -0.04 2.72
N VAL A 129 -6.67 0.13 1.43
CA VAL A 129 -6.20 -0.92 0.53
C VAL A 129 -4.72 -0.73 0.26
N TYR A 130 -3.90 -1.69 0.71
CA TYR A 130 -2.45 -1.62 0.64
C TYR A 130 -1.83 -2.35 -0.54
N ASP A 131 -2.45 -3.45 -0.96
CA ASP A 131 -1.95 -4.26 -2.07
C ASP A 131 -3.08 -5.03 -2.76
N LEU A 132 -2.84 -5.46 -4.00
CA LEU A 132 -3.72 -6.32 -4.78
C LEU A 132 -2.89 -7.31 -5.58
N LEU A 133 -3.29 -8.57 -5.53
CA LEU A 133 -2.67 -9.65 -6.27
C LEU A 133 -3.73 -10.34 -7.13
N LYS A 134 -3.51 -10.37 -8.45
CA LYS A 134 -4.20 -11.29 -9.35
C LYS A 134 -3.34 -12.52 -9.53
N THR A 135 -3.86 -13.67 -9.14
CA THR A 135 -3.16 -14.95 -9.20
C THR A 135 -3.24 -15.59 -10.58
N LYS A 136 -2.38 -16.55 -10.86
CA LYS A 136 -2.34 -17.29 -12.13
C LYS A 136 -3.62 -18.07 -12.40
N ASN A 137 -4.30 -18.54 -11.35
CA ASN A 137 -5.60 -19.23 -11.48
C ASN A 137 -6.79 -18.26 -11.69
N GLY A 138 -6.53 -16.94 -11.68
CA GLY A 138 -7.53 -15.91 -11.92
C GLY A 138 -8.17 -15.31 -10.68
N ASP A 139 -7.89 -15.82 -9.48
CA ASP A 139 -8.39 -15.23 -8.23
C ASP A 139 -7.77 -13.85 -7.99
N VAL A 140 -8.47 -13.01 -7.23
CA VAL A 140 -7.98 -11.71 -6.79
C VAL A 140 -7.92 -11.67 -5.27
N TRP A 141 -6.78 -11.24 -4.74
CA TRP A 141 -6.56 -11.00 -3.33
C TRP A 141 -6.35 -9.52 -3.09
N ILE A 142 -7.00 -8.95 -2.07
CA ILE A 142 -6.95 -7.52 -1.76
C ILE A 142 -6.56 -7.36 -0.30
N ALA A 143 -5.37 -6.80 -0.06
CA ALA A 143 -4.83 -6.56 1.27
C ALA A 143 -5.42 -5.28 1.86
N THR A 144 -5.97 -5.37 3.04
CA THR A 144 -6.59 -4.22 3.74
C THR A 144 -6.10 -4.09 5.18
N TRP A 145 -6.50 -3.01 5.85
CA TRP A 145 -6.25 -2.81 7.27
C TRP A 145 -7.01 -3.79 8.17
N SER A 146 -8.10 -4.38 7.68
CA SER A 146 -8.96 -5.28 8.46
C SER A 146 -9.07 -6.65 7.80
N GLY A 147 -7.92 -7.24 7.49
CA GLY A 147 -7.82 -8.56 6.87
C GLY A 147 -7.50 -8.51 5.38
N VAL A 148 -7.70 -9.64 4.74
CA VAL A 148 -7.51 -9.81 3.30
C VAL A 148 -8.77 -10.34 2.65
N ASN A 149 -9.24 -9.67 1.60
CA ASN A 149 -10.30 -10.20 0.76
C ASN A 149 -9.74 -11.17 -0.26
N HIS A 150 -10.45 -12.27 -0.48
CA HIS A 150 -10.24 -13.20 -1.56
C HIS A 150 -11.48 -13.25 -2.45
N VAL A 151 -11.31 -12.92 -3.72
CA VAL A 151 -12.36 -12.94 -4.74
C VAL A 151 -12.08 -14.09 -5.70
N LYS A 152 -12.81 -15.17 -5.52
CA LYS A 152 -12.64 -16.40 -6.32
C LYS A 152 -13.01 -16.15 -7.78
N GLY A 153 -12.11 -16.50 -8.71
CA GLY A 153 -12.28 -16.25 -10.14
C GLY A 153 -12.16 -14.79 -10.56
N GLY A 154 -11.89 -13.86 -9.61
CA GLY A 154 -11.51 -12.48 -9.89
C GLY A 154 -12.61 -11.54 -10.38
N ASP A 155 -13.88 -11.99 -10.42
CA ASP A 155 -15.00 -11.11 -10.75
C ASP A 155 -15.43 -10.29 -9.53
N LEU A 156 -14.97 -9.04 -9.49
CA LEU A 156 -15.27 -8.13 -8.39
C LEU A 156 -16.76 -7.75 -8.29
N LYS A 157 -17.54 -7.95 -9.34
CA LYS A 157 -18.99 -7.65 -9.36
C LYS A 157 -19.83 -8.76 -8.75
N ASP A 158 -19.34 -9.99 -8.76
CA ASP A 158 -20.02 -11.13 -8.14
C ASP A 158 -19.67 -11.24 -6.65
N ARG A 159 -20.53 -10.71 -5.81
CA ARG A 159 -20.38 -10.68 -4.34
C ARG A 159 -20.36 -12.09 -3.72
N SER A 160 -20.96 -13.06 -4.36
CA SER A 160 -20.96 -14.45 -3.87
C SER A 160 -19.57 -15.11 -3.92
N LYS A 161 -18.63 -14.51 -4.66
CA LYS A 161 -17.25 -14.95 -4.81
C LYS A 161 -16.30 -14.33 -3.78
N TRP A 162 -16.77 -13.36 -3.00
CA TRP A 162 -15.94 -12.67 -2.02
C TRP A 162 -15.92 -13.41 -0.68
N SER A 163 -14.75 -13.51 -0.10
CA SER A 163 -14.54 -13.92 1.28
C SER A 163 -13.55 -12.98 1.95
N LEU A 164 -13.71 -12.78 3.26
CA LEU A 164 -12.80 -11.98 4.09
C LEU A 164 -12.10 -12.90 5.08
N HIS A 165 -10.78 -12.92 5.04
CA HIS A 165 -9.96 -13.64 5.99
C HIS A 165 -9.36 -12.65 7.00
N THR A 166 -9.63 -12.92 8.28
CA THR A 166 -9.14 -12.15 9.45
C THR A 166 -8.44 -13.09 10.42
N VAL A 167 -7.79 -12.53 11.43
CA VAL A 167 -7.25 -13.32 12.56
C VAL A 167 -8.34 -14.22 13.14
N ALA A 168 -9.53 -13.68 13.38
CA ALA A 168 -10.65 -14.41 13.96
C ALA A 168 -11.17 -15.52 13.03
N SER A 169 -11.43 -15.21 11.74
CA SER A 169 -11.98 -16.18 10.78
C SER A 169 -11.00 -17.31 10.44
N THR A 170 -9.69 -17.05 10.56
CA THR A 170 -8.64 -18.05 10.32
C THR A 170 -8.14 -18.74 11.58
N GLN A 171 -8.74 -18.44 12.75
CA GLN A 171 -8.34 -18.99 14.06
C GLN A 171 -6.86 -18.77 14.36
N GLY A 172 -6.33 -17.57 14.01
CA GLY A 172 -4.94 -17.20 14.19
C GLY A 172 -3.99 -17.65 13.07
N GLY A 173 -4.52 -18.26 12.00
CA GLY A 173 -3.73 -18.60 10.82
C GLY A 173 -3.17 -17.35 10.11
N LEU A 174 -3.97 -16.29 10.00
CA LEU A 174 -3.50 -14.94 9.70
C LEU A 174 -3.00 -14.32 11.03
N PRO A 175 -1.72 -13.94 11.16
CA PRO A 175 -1.16 -13.50 12.46
C PRO A 175 -1.58 -12.09 12.85
N ASN A 176 -2.07 -11.27 11.91
CA ASN A 176 -2.54 -9.90 12.14
C ASN A 176 -3.46 -9.46 11.02
N ASP A 177 -4.49 -8.66 11.34
CA ASP A 177 -5.46 -8.16 10.35
C ASP A 177 -4.89 -7.06 9.44
N TRP A 178 -3.78 -6.43 9.80
CA TRP A 178 -3.12 -5.45 8.94
C TRP A 178 -2.27 -6.17 7.90
N VAL A 179 -2.77 -6.26 6.68
CA VAL A 179 -2.09 -6.92 5.56
C VAL A 179 -1.54 -5.86 4.61
N TYR A 180 -0.23 -5.85 4.41
CA TYR A 180 0.48 -4.81 3.66
C TYR A 180 0.99 -5.26 2.29
N GLY A 181 1.24 -6.55 2.12
CA GLY A 181 1.81 -7.07 0.89
C GLY A 181 1.33 -8.47 0.56
N LEU A 182 1.20 -8.75 -0.72
CA LEU A 182 0.75 -10.02 -1.28
C LEU A 182 1.73 -10.51 -2.33
N ALA A 183 2.00 -11.81 -2.34
CA ALA A 183 2.76 -12.45 -3.41
C ALA A 183 2.26 -13.88 -3.67
N GLU A 184 2.25 -14.29 -4.95
CA GLU A 184 1.95 -15.67 -5.32
C GLU A 184 3.25 -16.47 -5.38
N GLY A 185 3.30 -17.57 -4.67
CA GLY A 185 4.41 -18.49 -4.70
C GLY A 185 4.42 -19.37 -5.96
N LYS A 186 5.47 -20.16 -6.07
CA LYS A 186 5.72 -20.99 -7.27
C LYS A 186 4.63 -22.03 -7.52
N ASN A 187 4.04 -22.56 -6.45
CA ASN A 187 3.03 -23.62 -6.50
C ASN A 187 1.60 -23.08 -6.31
N GLY A 188 1.40 -21.75 -6.42
CA GLY A 188 0.11 -21.12 -6.26
C GLY A 188 -0.28 -20.81 -4.80
N GLU A 189 0.62 -21.01 -3.86
CA GLU A 189 0.43 -20.53 -2.49
C GLU A 189 0.46 -19.00 -2.44
N ILE A 190 -0.33 -18.43 -1.53
CA ILE A 190 -0.39 -16.98 -1.33
C ILE A 190 0.38 -16.61 -0.07
N TRP A 191 1.34 -15.73 -0.23
CA TRP A 191 2.12 -15.16 0.85
C TRP A 191 1.60 -13.78 1.21
N LEU A 192 1.49 -13.52 2.51
CA LEU A 192 0.92 -12.29 3.04
C LEU A 192 1.88 -11.67 4.06
N GLY A 193 2.33 -10.46 3.79
CA GLY A 193 3.08 -9.64 4.74
C GLY A 193 2.12 -8.87 5.64
N THR A 194 2.22 -9.08 6.95
CA THR A 194 1.29 -8.47 7.91
C THR A 194 2.00 -7.64 8.97
N GLY A 195 1.24 -6.90 9.78
CA GLY A 195 1.76 -6.21 10.96
C GLY A 195 2.27 -7.14 12.06
N GLY A 196 1.95 -8.42 12.02
CA GLY A 196 2.31 -9.43 13.04
C GLY A 196 3.17 -10.58 12.54
N GLY A 197 3.66 -10.51 11.30
CA GLY A 197 4.51 -11.52 10.71
C GLY A 197 4.14 -11.86 9.27
N LEU A 198 4.75 -12.94 8.78
CA LEU A 198 4.53 -13.50 7.46
C LEU A 198 3.49 -14.63 7.55
N ALA A 199 2.46 -14.61 6.71
CA ALA A 199 1.51 -15.69 6.58
C ALA A 199 1.61 -16.36 5.21
N ARG A 200 1.18 -17.62 5.14
CA ARG A 200 1.02 -18.41 3.92
C ARG A 200 -0.36 -19.08 3.90
N PHE A 201 -1.06 -18.92 2.80
CA PHE A 201 -2.27 -19.69 2.49
C PHE A 201 -1.99 -20.67 1.37
N ALA A 202 -2.20 -21.95 1.60
CA ALA A 202 -1.98 -23.01 0.63
C ALA A 202 -2.99 -24.16 0.83
N GLY A 203 -3.73 -24.53 -0.23
CA GLY A 203 -4.67 -25.67 -0.17
C GLY A 203 -5.71 -25.56 0.94
N GLY A 204 -6.19 -24.35 1.24
CA GLY A 204 -7.16 -24.09 2.30
C GLY A 204 -6.58 -24.04 3.72
N LYS A 205 -5.27 -24.15 3.87
CA LYS A 205 -4.57 -24.13 5.17
C LYS A 205 -3.75 -22.85 5.33
N TRP A 206 -3.62 -22.42 6.58
CA TRP A 206 -2.83 -21.27 6.97
C TRP A 206 -1.62 -21.69 7.78
N ASP A 207 -0.46 -21.11 7.46
CA ASP A 207 0.77 -21.16 8.26
C ASP A 207 1.26 -19.72 8.48
N HIS A 208 2.01 -19.48 9.57
CA HIS A 208 2.61 -18.17 9.80
C HIS A 208 3.97 -18.25 10.50
N TRP A 209 4.77 -17.23 10.29
CA TRP A 209 6.10 -17.00 10.88
C TRP A 209 6.17 -15.61 11.47
N ASN A 210 6.83 -15.50 12.60
CA ASN A 210 7.09 -14.24 13.29
C ASN A 210 8.55 -14.21 13.79
N HIS A 211 8.93 -13.16 14.50
CA HIS A 211 10.30 -13.02 15.00
C HIS A 211 10.72 -14.17 15.93
N ALA A 212 9.83 -14.66 16.76
CA ALA A 212 10.10 -15.83 17.62
C ALA A 212 10.40 -17.11 16.83
N LYS A 213 9.97 -17.16 15.56
CA LYS A 213 10.26 -18.24 14.60
C LYS A 213 11.36 -17.88 13.60
N GLY A 214 12.18 -16.84 13.90
CA GLY A 214 13.36 -16.47 13.11
C GLY A 214 13.14 -15.41 12.04
N LEU A 215 11.97 -14.74 11.97
CA LEU A 215 11.71 -13.66 11.03
C LEU A 215 12.42 -12.38 11.47
N GLY A 216 13.13 -11.73 10.54
CA GLY A 216 13.90 -10.51 10.80
C GLY A 216 15.13 -10.73 11.67
N ALA A 217 16.13 -9.90 11.50
CA ALA A 217 17.36 -9.99 12.29
C ALA A 217 17.11 -9.56 13.75
N PRO A 218 17.79 -10.19 14.73
CA PRO A 218 17.76 -9.73 16.12
C PRO A 218 18.23 -8.28 16.25
N TYR A 219 17.63 -7.51 17.17
CA TYR A 219 17.94 -6.09 17.41
C TYR A 219 19.44 -5.82 17.55
N GLU A 220 20.16 -6.65 18.32
CA GLU A 220 21.60 -6.53 18.55
C GLU A 220 22.45 -6.56 17.28
N ARG A 221 21.96 -7.19 16.20
CA ARG A 221 22.63 -7.23 14.90
C ARG A 221 22.38 -5.99 14.03
N VAL A 222 21.30 -5.28 14.26
CA VAL A 222 20.85 -4.20 13.38
C VAL A 222 20.84 -2.83 14.07
N LYS A 223 20.97 -2.76 15.39
CA LYS A 223 20.86 -1.53 16.17
C LYS A 223 21.74 -0.38 15.68
N ASP A 224 22.96 -0.68 15.25
CA ASP A 224 23.93 0.33 14.78
C ASP A 224 23.64 0.79 13.34
N ALA A 225 22.80 0.05 12.60
CA ALA A 225 22.38 0.38 11.23
C ALA A 225 21.01 1.04 11.15
N ILE A 226 20.25 1.10 12.27
CA ILE A 226 18.92 1.69 12.31
C ILE A 226 19.03 3.16 12.69
N ASP A 227 18.91 4.05 11.71
CA ASP A 227 18.89 5.51 11.89
C ASP A 227 17.46 6.10 11.75
N PHE A 228 16.42 5.29 11.87
CA PHE A 228 15.05 5.76 11.76
C PHE A 228 14.53 6.34 13.07
N LYS A 229 14.38 7.67 13.11
CA LYS A 229 13.71 8.37 14.20
C LYS A 229 12.18 8.26 14.18
N ASN A 230 11.61 7.80 13.06
CA ASN A 230 10.17 7.63 12.86
C ASN A 230 9.69 6.23 13.29
N ASP A 231 9.66 6.01 14.60
CA ASP A 231 9.14 4.76 15.15
C ASP A 231 7.60 4.74 15.06
N PRO A 232 6.98 3.79 14.34
CA PRO A 232 5.53 3.64 14.28
C PRO A 232 4.88 3.48 15.65
N ALA A 233 5.59 2.91 16.65
CA ALA A 233 5.11 2.75 18.00
C ALA A 233 4.86 4.08 18.73
N LYS A 234 5.50 5.16 18.31
CA LYS A 234 5.26 6.51 18.85
C LYS A 234 3.98 7.16 18.30
N GLN A 235 3.42 6.63 17.23
CA GLN A 235 2.24 7.19 16.53
C GLN A 235 1.02 6.25 16.53
N SER A 236 1.19 4.99 16.90
CA SER A 236 0.16 3.97 16.84
C SER A 236 0.18 3.08 18.09
N GLN A 237 -0.94 3.02 18.80
CA GLN A 237 -1.11 2.14 19.95
C GLN A 237 -0.92 0.65 19.60
N HIS A 238 -1.28 0.26 18.37
CA HIS A 238 -1.09 -1.10 17.89
C HIS A 238 0.40 -1.46 17.80
N HIS A 239 1.22 -0.60 17.19
CA HIS A 239 2.67 -0.82 17.12
C HIS A 239 3.34 -0.73 18.50
N ALA A 240 2.85 0.14 19.38
CA ALA A 240 3.34 0.23 20.76
C ALA A 240 3.06 -1.08 21.52
N LYS A 241 1.85 -1.63 21.37
CA LYS A 241 1.47 -2.94 21.96
C LYS A 241 2.32 -4.08 21.41
N GLN A 242 2.56 -4.13 20.08
CA GLN A 242 3.44 -5.14 19.48
C GLN A 242 4.87 -5.05 20.04
N LYS A 243 5.42 -3.84 20.21
CA LYS A 243 6.74 -3.65 20.86
C LYS A 243 6.75 -4.18 22.28
N GLN A 244 5.69 -3.91 23.04
CA GLN A 244 5.53 -4.40 24.42
C GLN A 244 5.51 -5.94 24.44
N GLU A 245 4.71 -6.55 23.60
CA GLU A 245 4.61 -8.02 23.48
C GLU A 245 5.95 -8.69 23.12
N MET A 246 6.83 -7.95 22.42
CA MET A 246 8.18 -8.39 22.05
C MET A 246 9.26 -8.02 23.10
N GLY A 247 8.90 -7.33 24.20
CA GLY A 247 9.86 -6.83 25.20
C GLY A 247 10.78 -5.73 24.68
N LEU A 248 10.32 -4.93 23.74
CA LEU A 248 11.10 -3.89 23.06
C LEU A 248 10.72 -2.46 23.48
N GLU A 249 10.05 -2.27 24.61
CA GLU A 249 9.60 -0.94 25.08
C GLU A 249 10.77 0.04 25.28
N GLY A 250 11.94 -0.49 25.64
CA GLY A 250 13.16 0.32 25.82
C GLY A 250 13.90 0.65 24.51
N VAL A 251 13.44 0.13 23.37
CA VAL A 251 14.08 0.38 22.06
C VAL A 251 13.49 1.65 21.45
N ASP A 252 14.26 2.75 21.48
CA ASP A 252 13.82 4.08 21.02
C ASP A 252 14.06 4.32 19.51
N VAL A 253 14.03 3.26 18.72
CA VAL A 253 14.18 3.30 17.25
C VAL A 253 13.07 2.51 16.57
N ALA A 254 12.90 2.76 15.29
CA ALA A 254 11.92 2.08 14.45
C ALA A 254 12.32 0.62 14.19
N TYR A 255 12.14 -0.24 15.17
CA TYR A 255 12.41 -1.67 15.07
C TYR A 255 11.16 -2.47 15.42
N ASN A 256 10.64 -3.19 14.45
CA ASN A 256 9.57 -4.17 14.61
C ASN A 256 9.74 -5.27 13.54
N PRO A 257 10.46 -6.36 13.88
CA PRO A 257 10.78 -7.41 12.90
C PRO A 257 9.56 -8.25 12.49
N ASN A 258 8.43 -8.12 13.18
CA ASN A 258 7.16 -8.73 12.75
C ASN A 258 6.39 -7.90 11.72
N TYR A 259 6.72 -6.60 11.60
CA TYR A 259 6.03 -5.73 10.67
C TYR A 259 6.64 -5.85 9.26
N ILE A 260 5.96 -6.57 8.37
CA ILE A 260 6.39 -6.80 6.99
C ILE A 260 5.94 -5.61 6.13
N VAL A 261 6.90 -4.86 5.61
CA VAL A 261 6.64 -3.65 4.79
C VAL A 261 6.78 -3.91 3.29
N ALA A 262 7.44 -5.01 2.92
CA ALA A 262 7.63 -5.41 1.54
C ALA A 262 7.68 -6.93 1.43
N LEU A 263 7.15 -7.48 0.35
CA LEU A 263 7.10 -8.90 0.08
C LEU A 263 7.35 -9.17 -1.41
N ALA A 264 8.17 -10.14 -1.70
CA ALA A 264 8.40 -10.61 -3.07
C ALA A 264 8.70 -12.11 -3.09
N VAL A 265 8.37 -12.76 -4.19
CA VAL A 265 8.81 -14.14 -4.48
C VAL A 265 9.66 -14.10 -5.73
N ASP A 266 10.86 -14.64 -5.66
CA ASP A 266 11.77 -14.67 -6.80
C ASP A 266 11.48 -15.82 -7.78
N ARG A 267 12.24 -15.88 -8.86
CA ARG A 267 12.07 -16.93 -9.90
C ARG A 267 12.39 -18.32 -9.39
N GLN A 268 13.19 -18.46 -8.36
CA GLN A 268 13.53 -19.71 -7.69
C GLN A 268 12.43 -20.18 -6.72
N GLY A 269 11.52 -19.27 -6.36
CA GLY A 269 10.44 -19.51 -5.40
C GLY A 269 10.85 -19.15 -3.96
N VAL A 270 11.98 -18.44 -3.80
CA VAL A 270 12.37 -17.90 -2.50
C VAL A 270 11.51 -16.69 -2.17
N VAL A 271 10.98 -16.67 -0.95
CA VAL A 271 10.18 -15.57 -0.43
C VAL A 271 11.09 -14.58 0.30
N TRP A 272 11.02 -13.33 -0.12
CA TRP A 272 11.79 -12.22 0.45
C TRP A 272 10.84 -11.32 1.24
N ALA A 273 11.06 -11.19 2.54
CA ALA A 273 10.25 -10.37 3.43
C ALA A 273 11.07 -9.22 4.01
N GLY A 274 10.76 -8.00 3.63
CA GLY A 274 11.34 -6.78 4.20
C GLY A 274 10.61 -6.40 5.48
N THR A 275 11.32 -6.31 6.59
CA THR A 275 10.74 -5.99 7.90
C THR A 275 11.07 -4.55 8.34
N TRP A 276 10.29 -4.01 9.25
CA TRP A 276 10.52 -2.66 9.77
C TRP A 276 11.70 -2.65 10.76
N GLY A 277 12.88 -2.26 10.26
CA GLY A 277 14.11 -2.21 11.04
C GLY A 277 14.78 -3.55 11.30
N GLY A 278 14.15 -4.68 10.99
CA GLY A 278 14.75 -6.02 11.12
C GLY A 278 15.43 -6.54 9.85
N GLY A 279 15.56 -5.69 8.82
CA GLY A 279 16.21 -6.05 7.55
C GLY A 279 15.35 -6.92 6.64
N LEU A 280 16.02 -7.68 5.79
CA LEU A 280 15.44 -8.60 4.80
C LEU A 280 15.57 -10.05 5.29
N SER A 281 14.51 -10.82 5.24
CA SER A 281 14.43 -12.24 5.56
C SER A 281 14.00 -13.06 4.37
#